data_2a4f9a0051667cfb07be860e9b328868
#
_entry.id   2a4f9a0051667cfb07be860e9b328868
#
_cell.length_a   1.000
_cell.length_b   1.000
_cell.length_c   1.000
_cell.angle_alpha   90.00
_cell.angle_beta   90.00
_cell.angle_gamma   90.00
#
_symmetry.space_group_name_H-M   'P 1'
#
loop_
_entity.id
_entity.type
_entity.pdbx_description
1 polymer ?
#
loop_
_entity_poly.entity_id
_entity_poly.type
_entity_poly.pdbx_seq_one_letter_code
_entity_poly.pdbx_strand_id
1 'polypeptide(L)'
;MKLYVFNPDTDMALANNEENYIAPASARRMAQDLALLPIWYAQPGSAVLAPSAYNADYLQIMKRMFPLSVQLVTEPELPDYAESQIIPWGWNLAFRKRMLKGGIAKHKLPTLEELKRLRAFSSRELAMVVLDGLHGIENCCGLANYLNDIPACQ
;
A
#
# COMPACT_ATOMS: atom_id res chain seq x y z
N MET A 1 12.89 -1.56 13.14
CA MET A 1 12.73 -0.32 12.34
C MET A 1 11.48 -0.45 11.47
N LYS A 2 10.86 0.64 11.00
CA LYS A 2 9.76 0.63 10.02
C LYS A 2 10.30 1.00 8.64
N LEU A 3 9.87 0.26 7.61
CA LEU A 3 10.17 0.54 6.21
C LEU A 3 8.86 0.85 5.48
N TYR A 4 8.71 2.09 5.06
CA TYR A 4 7.54 2.56 4.33
C TYR A 4 7.71 2.37 2.83
N VAL A 5 6.64 1.96 2.16
CA VAL A 5 6.64 1.72 0.71
C VAL A 5 5.38 2.30 0.09
N PHE A 6 5.54 3.12 -0.94
CA PHE A 6 4.43 3.63 -1.73
C PHE A 6 4.17 2.70 -2.93
N ASN A 7 3.06 1.98 -2.90
CA ASN A 7 2.61 1.06 -3.95
C ASN A 7 1.15 1.37 -4.35
N PRO A 8 0.94 2.41 -5.19
CA PRO A 8 -0.38 2.94 -5.50
C PRO A 8 -1.28 2.01 -6.33
N ASP A 9 -0.71 0.97 -6.91
CA ASP A 9 -1.41 -0.06 -7.68
C ASP A 9 -2.10 -1.13 -6.81
N THR A 10 -2.13 -0.94 -5.49
CA THR A 10 -2.56 -1.98 -4.54
C THR A 10 -3.98 -2.45 -4.76
N ASP A 11 -4.91 -1.56 -5.11
CA ASP A 11 -6.32 -1.92 -5.32
C ASP A 11 -6.48 -2.79 -6.58
N MET A 12 -5.77 -2.46 -7.65
CA MET A 12 -5.76 -3.26 -8.88
C MET A 12 -5.13 -4.63 -8.63
N ALA A 13 -4.04 -4.68 -7.86
CA ALA A 13 -3.38 -5.93 -7.50
C ALA A 13 -4.24 -6.82 -6.59
N LEU A 14 -4.99 -6.23 -5.65
CA LEU A 14 -5.96 -6.93 -4.82
C LEU A 14 -7.12 -7.51 -5.64
N ALA A 15 -7.66 -6.73 -6.58
CA ALA A 15 -8.72 -7.18 -7.46
C ALA A 15 -8.26 -8.35 -8.35
N ASN A 16 -7.07 -8.23 -8.96
CA ASN A 16 -6.47 -9.26 -9.80
C ASN A 16 -6.12 -10.54 -9.01
N ASN A 17 -5.65 -10.39 -7.76
CA ASN A 17 -5.34 -11.47 -6.82
C ASN A 17 -4.31 -12.50 -7.32
N GLU A 18 -3.33 -12.07 -8.09
CA GLU A 18 -2.24 -12.92 -8.58
C GLU A 18 -0.88 -12.49 -8.04
N GLU A 19 -0.04 -13.47 -7.70
CA GLU A 19 1.34 -13.23 -7.23
C GLU A 19 2.24 -12.61 -8.31
N ASN A 20 1.92 -12.82 -9.58
CA ASN A 20 2.68 -12.32 -10.73
C ASN A 20 2.01 -11.10 -11.38
N TYR A 21 1.07 -10.46 -10.69
CA TYR A 21 0.45 -9.25 -11.19
C TYR A 21 1.50 -8.19 -11.54
N ILE A 22 1.35 -7.59 -12.71
CA ILE A 22 2.19 -6.48 -13.20
C ILE A 22 1.28 -5.28 -13.41
N ALA A 23 1.54 -4.22 -12.67
CA ALA A 23 0.79 -2.98 -12.78
C ALA A 23 0.92 -2.35 -14.19
N PRO A 24 -0.10 -1.63 -14.69
CA PRO A 24 -0.02 -0.84 -15.90
C PRO A 24 1.17 0.14 -15.86
N ALA A 25 1.71 0.49 -17.03
CA ALA A 25 2.88 1.37 -17.14
C ALA A 25 2.66 2.72 -16.42
N SER A 26 1.46 3.28 -16.50
CA SER A 26 1.08 4.53 -15.81
C SER A 26 1.17 4.41 -14.29
N ALA A 27 0.66 3.30 -13.71
CA ALA A 27 0.73 3.07 -12.27
C ALA A 27 2.17 2.81 -11.80
N ARG A 28 2.98 2.09 -12.60
CA ARG A 28 4.40 1.89 -12.31
C ARG A 28 5.17 3.22 -12.32
N ARG A 29 4.88 4.10 -13.28
CA ARG A 29 5.46 5.42 -13.35
C ARG A 29 5.06 6.27 -12.14
N MET A 30 3.79 6.28 -11.78
CA MET A 30 3.31 6.96 -10.57
C MET A 30 4.03 6.46 -9.31
N ALA A 31 4.22 5.14 -9.18
CA ALA A 31 4.94 4.56 -8.06
C ALA A 31 6.40 5.02 -7.99
N GLN A 32 7.06 5.25 -9.13
CA GLN A 32 8.42 5.77 -9.21
C GLN A 32 8.48 7.27 -8.89
N ASP A 33 7.60 8.05 -9.51
CA ASP A 33 7.58 9.51 -9.37
C ASP A 33 7.22 9.95 -7.93
N LEU A 34 6.34 9.19 -7.26
CA LEU A 34 5.85 9.49 -5.92
C LEU A 34 6.44 8.57 -4.83
N ALA A 35 7.52 7.84 -5.12
CA ALA A 35 8.12 6.88 -4.19
C ALA A 35 8.48 7.48 -2.83
N LEU A 36 8.81 8.78 -2.78
CA LEU A 36 9.14 9.50 -1.55
C LEU A 36 7.92 10.09 -0.82
N LEU A 37 6.69 9.91 -1.31
CA LEU A 37 5.51 10.41 -0.61
C LEU A 37 5.47 10.03 0.89
N PRO A 38 5.90 8.82 1.29
CA PRO A 38 5.94 8.45 2.71
C PRO A 38 6.79 9.32 3.61
N ILE A 39 7.76 10.10 3.11
CA ILE A 39 8.60 10.97 3.98
C ILE A 39 7.77 11.94 4.82
N TRP A 40 6.57 12.29 4.36
CA TRP A 40 5.69 13.27 4.99
C TRP A 40 4.87 12.72 6.16
N TYR A 41 4.70 11.39 6.24
CA TYR A 41 3.93 10.74 7.30
C TYR A 41 4.68 9.62 8.02
N ALA A 42 5.88 9.28 7.57
CA ALA A 42 6.70 8.26 8.21
C ALA A 42 7.15 8.71 9.59
N GLN A 43 7.19 7.78 10.53
CA GLN A 43 7.69 8.05 11.87
C GLN A 43 9.18 8.41 11.84
N PRO A 44 9.65 9.31 12.73
CA PRO A 44 11.07 9.61 12.84
C PRO A 44 11.91 8.34 13.04
N GLY A 45 13.09 8.29 12.40
CA GLY A 45 13.97 7.12 12.45
C GLY A 45 13.54 5.93 11.59
N SER A 46 12.53 6.10 10.73
CA SER A 46 12.08 5.10 9.76
C SER A 46 12.86 5.19 8.45
N ALA A 47 12.68 4.17 7.61
CA ALA A 47 13.18 4.13 6.23
C ALA A 47 12.03 4.22 5.22
N VAL A 48 12.34 4.72 4.03
CA VAL A 48 11.43 4.79 2.88
C VAL A 48 12.08 4.11 1.69
N LEU A 49 11.39 3.13 1.11
CA LEU A 49 11.85 2.42 -0.09
C LEU A 49 11.61 3.29 -1.32
N ALA A 50 12.66 3.56 -2.06
CA ALA A 50 12.60 4.25 -3.34
C ALA A 50 13.33 3.47 -4.44
N PRO A 51 12.92 3.60 -5.70
CA PRO A 51 13.45 2.76 -6.79
C PRO A 51 14.90 3.05 -7.14
N SER A 52 15.41 4.23 -6.83
CA SER A 52 16.76 4.63 -7.21
C SER A 52 17.36 5.70 -6.31
N ALA A 53 18.68 5.85 -6.39
CA ALA A 53 19.44 6.90 -5.71
C ALA A 53 19.08 8.34 -6.16
N TYR A 54 18.45 8.52 -7.31
CA TYR A 54 17.95 9.81 -7.77
C TYR A 54 17.05 10.49 -6.74
N ASN A 55 16.28 9.70 -6.01
CA ASN A 55 15.41 10.20 -4.94
C ASN A 55 16.21 10.72 -3.73
N ALA A 56 17.50 10.38 -3.61
CA ALA A 56 18.34 10.82 -2.49
C ALA A 56 18.58 12.34 -2.52
N ASP A 57 18.82 12.92 -3.69
CA ASP A 57 19.06 14.35 -3.82
C ASP A 57 17.82 15.16 -3.43
N TYR A 58 16.64 14.72 -3.87
CA TYR A 58 15.38 15.34 -3.47
C TYR A 58 15.18 15.23 -1.95
N LEU A 59 15.41 14.06 -1.36
CA LEU A 59 15.29 13.87 0.08
C LEU A 59 16.26 14.79 0.86
N GLN A 60 17.48 14.98 0.38
CA GLN A 60 18.44 15.91 1.02
C GLN A 60 17.96 17.36 0.96
N ILE A 61 17.37 17.79 -0.16
CA ILE A 61 16.78 19.12 -0.26
C ILE A 61 15.64 19.27 0.75
N MET A 62 14.74 18.28 0.83
CA MET A 62 13.61 18.31 1.77
C MET A 62 14.06 18.32 3.23
N LYS A 63 15.11 17.58 3.59
CA LYS A 63 15.68 17.56 4.94
C LYS A 63 16.28 18.91 5.37
N ARG A 64 16.72 19.73 4.43
CA ARG A 64 17.20 21.09 4.71
C ARG A 64 16.05 22.06 5.01
N MET A 65 14.88 21.79 4.44
CA MET A 65 13.71 22.67 4.57
C MET A 65 12.77 22.24 5.71
N PHE A 66 12.74 20.95 6.03
CA PHE A 66 11.79 20.35 6.97
C PHE A 66 12.51 19.41 7.95
N PRO A 67 12.04 19.25 9.17
CA PRO A 67 12.63 18.39 10.19
C PRO A 67 12.34 16.90 9.93
N LEU A 68 12.77 16.40 8.77
CA LEU A 68 12.55 15.01 8.36
C LEU A 68 13.66 14.10 8.88
N SER A 69 13.30 13.09 9.66
CA SER A 69 14.24 12.08 10.20
C SER A 69 13.95 10.70 9.60
N VAL A 70 14.11 10.57 8.29
CA VAL A 70 13.90 9.32 7.54
C VAL A 70 15.14 8.97 6.74
N GLN A 71 15.33 7.68 6.45
CA GLN A 71 16.40 7.17 5.58
C GLN A 71 15.82 6.73 4.25
N LEU A 72 16.58 6.89 3.16
CA LEU A 72 16.26 6.29 1.88
C LEU A 72 16.85 4.87 1.84
N VAL A 73 16.07 3.95 1.31
CA VAL A 73 16.48 2.56 1.04
C VAL A 73 16.15 2.23 -0.39
N THR A 74 17.07 1.59 -1.10
CA THR A 74 16.85 1.07 -2.45
C THR A 74 16.62 -0.45 -2.41
N GLU A 75 16.08 -1.03 -3.49
CA GLU A 75 15.81 -2.48 -3.54
C GLU A 75 17.02 -3.37 -3.26
N PRO A 76 18.25 -3.08 -3.74
CA PRO A 76 19.41 -3.87 -3.41
C PRO A 76 19.78 -3.89 -1.92
N GLU A 77 19.35 -2.89 -1.16
CA GLU A 77 19.62 -2.77 0.28
C GLU A 77 18.55 -3.45 1.15
N LEU A 78 17.48 -3.97 0.54
CA LEU A 78 16.38 -4.63 1.29
C LEU A 78 16.84 -5.77 2.21
N PRO A 79 17.86 -6.59 1.87
CA PRO A 79 18.35 -7.64 2.76
C PRO A 79 18.83 -7.12 4.13
N ASP A 80 19.38 -5.91 4.19
CA ASP A 80 19.82 -5.28 5.43
C ASP A 80 18.62 -4.88 6.33
N TYR A 81 17.44 -4.84 5.76
CA TYR A 81 16.17 -4.52 6.42
C TYR A 81 15.27 -5.74 6.65
N ALA A 82 15.81 -6.95 6.57
CA ALA A 82 15.06 -8.22 6.64
C ALA A 82 14.09 -8.29 7.83
N GLU A 83 14.47 -7.76 8.98
CA GLU A 83 13.70 -7.77 10.23
C GLU A 83 12.84 -6.49 10.44
N SER A 84 12.77 -5.62 9.46
CA SER A 84 11.98 -4.39 9.56
C SER A 84 10.48 -4.67 9.41
N GLN A 85 9.67 -3.87 10.09
CA GLN A 85 8.24 -3.84 9.87
C GLN A 85 7.94 -3.10 8.57
N ILE A 86 7.36 -3.78 7.60
CA ILE A 86 7.01 -3.19 6.31
C ILE A 86 5.66 -2.48 6.42
N ILE A 87 5.62 -1.21 6.03
CA ILE A 87 4.42 -0.36 6.03
C ILE A 87 4.15 0.07 4.58
N PRO A 88 3.46 -0.74 3.77
CA PRO A 88 3.08 -0.35 2.42
C PRO A 88 1.87 0.58 2.42
N TRP A 89 1.59 1.20 1.28
CA TRP A 89 0.29 1.82 1.02
C TRP A 89 -0.85 0.80 1.11
N GLY A 90 -0.63 -0.39 0.57
CA GLY A 90 -1.52 -1.52 0.77
C GLY A 90 -0.85 -2.88 0.50
N TRP A 91 -1.38 -3.91 1.17
CA TRP A 91 -0.90 -5.27 1.03
C TRP A 91 -1.63 -6.04 -0.07
N ASN A 92 -0.90 -6.78 -0.89
CA ASN A 92 -1.41 -7.71 -1.89
C ASN A 92 -0.40 -8.84 -2.14
N LEU A 93 -0.80 -9.87 -2.90
CA LEU A 93 0.04 -11.06 -3.16
C LEU A 93 1.34 -10.71 -3.90
N ALA A 94 1.25 -9.88 -4.93
CA ALA A 94 2.41 -9.50 -5.74
C ALA A 94 3.43 -8.69 -4.91
N PHE A 95 2.96 -7.74 -4.12
CA PHE A 95 3.82 -6.97 -3.24
C PHE A 95 4.48 -7.83 -2.16
N ARG A 96 3.72 -8.74 -1.53
CA ARG A 96 4.28 -9.71 -0.58
C ARG A 96 5.40 -10.54 -1.21
N LYS A 97 5.18 -11.06 -2.42
CA LYS A 97 6.19 -11.81 -3.18
C LYS A 97 7.44 -10.98 -3.49
N ARG A 98 7.24 -9.72 -3.89
CA ARG A 98 8.35 -8.76 -4.12
C ARG A 98 9.19 -8.57 -2.86
N MET A 99 8.58 -8.38 -1.70
CA MET A 99 9.30 -8.21 -0.43
C MET A 99 10.05 -9.48 -0.02
N LEU A 100 9.46 -10.67 -0.20
CA LEU A 100 10.15 -11.95 0.03
C LEU A 100 11.40 -12.10 -0.86
N LYS A 101 11.29 -11.78 -2.14
CA LYS A 101 12.42 -11.81 -3.07
C LYS A 101 13.49 -10.78 -2.71
N GLY A 102 13.10 -9.65 -2.15
CA GLY A 102 14.00 -8.61 -1.65
C GLY A 102 14.70 -8.96 -0.34
N GLY A 103 14.44 -10.13 0.26
CA GLY A 103 15.12 -10.59 1.47
C GLY A 103 14.40 -10.25 2.78
N ILE A 104 13.20 -9.69 2.73
CA ILE A 104 12.40 -9.45 3.95
C ILE A 104 11.96 -10.79 4.56
N ALA A 105 12.16 -10.95 5.86
CA ALA A 105 11.85 -12.16 6.59
C ALA A 105 10.34 -12.51 6.50
N LYS A 106 10.04 -13.78 6.23
CA LYS A 106 8.66 -14.25 6.01
C LYS A 106 7.72 -13.92 7.17
N HIS A 107 8.21 -13.97 8.41
CA HIS A 107 7.41 -13.69 9.61
C HIS A 107 7.09 -12.19 9.80
N LYS A 108 7.73 -11.30 9.04
CA LYS A 108 7.42 -9.86 8.99
C LYS A 108 6.35 -9.51 7.97
N LEU A 109 5.94 -10.46 7.15
CA LEU A 109 4.98 -10.28 6.08
C LEU A 109 3.64 -10.95 6.47
N PRO A 110 2.51 -10.40 5.99
CA PRO A 110 1.22 -11.00 6.24
C PRO A 110 1.15 -12.43 5.68
N THR A 111 0.40 -13.27 6.33
CA THR A 111 0.08 -14.61 5.86
C THR A 111 -0.85 -14.55 4.64
N LEU A 112 -0.96 -15.66 3.91
CA LEU A 112 -1.90 -15.74 2.78
C LEU A 112 -3.36 -15.62 3.25
N GLU A 113 -3.66 -16.13 4.45
CA GLU A 113 -5.00 -16.00 5.04
C GLU A 113 -5.33 -14.55 5.38
N GLU A 114 -4.39 -13.80 5.93
CA GLU A 114 -4.58 -12.37 6.20
C GLU A 114 -4.80 -11.59 4.91
N LEU A 115 -4.08 -11.90 3.83
CA LEU A 115 -4.30 -11.27 2.53
C LEU A 115 -5.66 -11.62 1.91
N LYS A 116 -6.14 -12.85 2.06
CA LYS A 116 -7.51 -13.23 1.65
C LYS A 116 -8.56 -12.44 2.42
N ARG A 117 -8.39 -12.30 3.74
CA ARG A 117 -9.29 -11.50 4.59
C ARG A 117 -9.26 -10.04 4.17
N LEU A 118 -8.07 -9.46 3.95
CA LEU A 118 -7.93 -8.08 3.49
C LEU A 118 -8.67 -7.87 2.17
N ARG A 119 -8.50 -8.79 1.20
CA ARG A 119 -9.22 -8.74 -0.08
C ARG A 119 -10.73 -8.81 0.10
N ALA A 120 -11.22 -9.71 0.96
CA ALA A 120 -12.65 -9.83 1.24
C ALA A 120 -13.21 -8.52 1.86
N PHE A 121 -12.49 -7.93 2.82
CA PHE A 121 -12.88 -6.65 3.43
C PHE A 121 -12.82 -5.45 2.47
N SER A 122 -12.01 -5.52 1.43
CA SER A 122 -11.92 -4.48 0.40
C SER A 122 -12.90 -4.70 -0.75
N SER A 123 -13.75 -5.75 -0.69
CA SER A 123 -14.70 -6.07 -1.75
C SER A 123 -15.95 -5.19 -1.68
N ARG A 124 -16.52 -4.89 -2.86
CA ARG A 124 -17.81 -4.20 -2.95
C ARG A 124 -18.96 -5.04 -2.38
N GLU A 125 -18.84 -6.37 -2.44
CA GLU A 125 -19.84 -7.28 -1.86
C GLU A 125 -19.98 -7.07 -0.36
N LEU A 126 -18.86 -6.91 0.37
CA LEU A 126 -18.92 -6.62 1.79
C LEU A 126 -19.55 -5.24 2.05
N ALA A 127 -19.21 -4.24 1.24
CA ALA A 127 -19.84 -2.93 1.35
C ALA A 127 -21.35 -3.00 1.20
N MET A 128 -21.86 -3.80 0.25
CA MET A 128 -23.31 -4.05 0.08
C MET A 128 -23.93 -4.70 1.31
N VAL A 129 -23.29 -5.76 1.85
CA VAL A 129 -23.78 -6.44 3.06
C VAL A 129 -23.84 -5.49 4.27
N VAL A 130 -22.81 -4.66 4.44
CA VAL A 130 -22.77 -3.67 5.52
C VAL A 130 -23.88 -2.63 5.34
N LEU A 131 -24.10 -2.16 4.13
CA LEU A 131 -25.15 -1.19 3.81
C LEU A 131 -26.56 -1.76 4.04
N ASP A 132 -26.80 -2.99 3.61
CA ASP A 132 -28.07 -3.69 3.88
C ASP A 132 -28.32 -3.82 5.38
N GLY A 133 -27.28 -4.10 6.16
CA GLY A 133 -27.36 -4.13 7.64
C GLY A 133 -27.62 -2.76 8.27
N LEU A 134 -27.26 -1.67 7.61
CA LEU A 134 -27.49 -0.29 8.06
C LEU A 134 -28.87 0.27 7.68
N HIS A 135 -29.62 -0.38 6.79
CA HIS A 135 -30.96 0.06 6.38
C HIS A 135 -31.99 0.16 7.53
N GLY A 136 -31.73 -0.50 8.65
CA GLY A 136 -32.54 -0.41 9.88
C GLY A 136 -32.16 0.76 10.80
N ILE A 137 -31.14 1.55 10.47
CA ILE A 137 -30.67 2.66 11.29
C ILE A 137 -31.14 3.97 10.62
N GLU A 138 -32.07 4.68 11.26
CA GLU A 138 -32.77 5.85 10.72
C GLU A 138 -31.87 6.95 10.13
N ASN A 139 -30.63 7.08 10.58
CA ASN A 139 -29.70 8.11 10.13
C ASN A 139 -28.83 7.71 8.92
N CYS A 140 -28.94 6.49 8.41
CA CYS A 140 -28.13 5.98 7.28
C CYS A 140 -28.86 5.95 5.94
N CYS A 141 -30.16 6.33 5.90
CA CYS A 141 -30.98 6.27 4.69
C CYS A 141 -30.43 7.07 3.49
N GLY A 142 -29.77 8.21 3.75
CA GLY A 142 -29.18 9.03 2.70
C GLY A 142 -28.01 8.37 1.99
N LEU A 143 -27.21 7.59 2.70
CA LEU A 143 -26.05 6.88 2.15
C LEU A 143 -26.47 5.68 1.30
N ALA A 144 -27.49 4.96 1.74
CA ALA A 144 -28.05 3.80 1.04
C ALA A 144 -28.67 4.20 -0.30
N ASN A 145 -29.41 5.32 -0.35
CA ASN A 145 -29.98 5.84 -1.58
C ASN A 145 -28.91 6.28 -2.59
N TYR A 146 -27.83 6.91 -2.11
CA TYR A 146 -26.71 7.32 -2.96
C TYR A 146 -25.99 6.13 -3.63
N LEU A 147 -25.89 4.99 -2.94
CA LEU A 147 -25.21 3.80 -3.46
C LEU A 147 -26.09 2.95 -4.39
N ASN A 148 -27.40 3.02 -4.25
CA ASN A 148 -28.34 2.38 -5.18
C ASN A 148 -28.33 3.06 -6.57
N ASP A 149 -27.88 4.31 -6.67
CA ASP A 149 -27.73 5.05 -7.93
C ASP A 149 -26.41 4.72 -8.67
N ILE A 150 -25.52 3.93 -8.07
CA ILE A 150 -24.27 3.49 -8.74
C ILE A 150 -24.62 2.29 -9.62
N PRO A 151 -24.47 2.36 -10.98
CA PRO A 151 -24.70 1.23 -11.85
C PRO A 151 -23.89 0.02 -11.39
N ALA A 152 -24.55 -1.12 -11.22
CA ALA A 152 -23.84 -2.37 -10.99
C ALA A 152 -22.88 -2.59 -12.16
N CYS A 153 -21.57 -2.58 -11.90
CA CYS A 153 -20.59 -2.99 -12.89
C CYS A 153 -20.80 -4.49 -13.14
N GLN A 154 -21.43 -4.80 -14.28
CA GLN A 154 -21.51 -6.16 -14.83
C GLN A 154 -20.12 -6.58 -15.33
#